data_7134aec08b6d624c20d46a32deac7504
#
_entry.id   7134aec08b6d624c20d46a32deac7504
#
_cell.length_a   1.000
_cell.length_b   1.000
_cell.length_c   1.000
_cell.angle_alpha   90.00
_cell.angle_beta   90.00
_cell.angle_gamma   90.00
#
_symmetry.space_group_name_H-M   'P 1'
#
loop_
_entity.id
_entity.type
_entity.pdbx_description
1 polymer ?
#
loop_
_entity_poly.entity_id
_entity_poly.type
_entity_poly.pdbx_seq_one_letter_code
_entity_poly.pdbx_strand_id
1 'polypeptide(L)'
;MKIICSKSSLLKSVSIALKAVPSKTTMPILECILMDATTNQIKFTTNDMELGIETIVDGTIEEKGKVALDAKIFYEIIRRLPDNDITIRTDDKYSATITCEKAKFNIPGKSGEDFAYLPMIEKDEPLTISQYTLKEMIRQTIFSIAVNENNKLMTGELFEIKDRKSVV
;
A
#
# COMPACT_ATOMS: atom_id res chain seq x y z
N MET A 1 1.40 18.78 5.00
CA MET A 1 2.02 18.00 3.91
C MET A 1 1.47 18.46 2.56
N LYS A 2 2.33 18.55 1.53
CA LYS A 2 1.89 18.79 0.14
C LYS A 2 2.73 17.97 -0.83
N ILE A 3 2.09 17.15 -1.65
CA ILE A 3 2.72 16.30 -2.66
C ILE A 3 2.02 16.44 -4.01
N ILE A 4 2.77 16.21 -5.09
CA ILE A 4 2.27 16.21 -6.47
C ILE A 4 2.73 14.93 -7.13
N CYS A 5 1.81 14.16 -7.68
CA CYS A 5 2.07 12.88 -8.33
C CYS A 5 1.21 12.73 -9.58
N SER A 6 1.69 12.00 -10.58
CA SER A 6 0.82 11.64 -11.71
C SER A 6 -0.28 10.68 -11.26
N LYS A 7 -1.46 10.78 -11.87
CA LYS A 7 -2.57 9.84 -11.60
C LYS A 7 -2.13 8.39 -11.79
N SER A 8 -1.39 8.10 -12.85
CA SER A 8 -0.93 6.75 -13.18
C SER A 8 -0.05 6.15 -12.09
N SER A 9 0.93 6.90 -11.55
CA SER A 9 1.77 6.50 -10.43
C SER A 9 0.95 6.26 -9.16
N LEU A 10 0.05 7.19 -8.81
CA LEU A 10 -0.82 7.07 -7.65
C LEU A 10 -1.73 5.86 -7.75
N LEU A 11 -2.43 5.69 -8.88
CA LEU A 11 -3.38 4.60 -9.06
C LEU A 11 -2.70 3.23 -8.98
N LYS A 12 -1.52 3.08 -9.61
CA LYS A 12 -0.72 1.86 -9.54
C LYS A 12 -0.35 1.52 -8.09
N SER A 13 0.21 2.47 -7.36
CA SER A 13 0.70 2.25 -6.00
C SER A 13 -0.43 2.02 -5.01
N VAL A 14 -1.52 2.79 -5.09
CA VAL A 14 -2.69 2.63 -4.22
C VAL A 14 -3.39 1.29 -4.48
N SER A 15 -3.52 0.87 -5.74
CA SER A 15 -4.14 -0.43 -6.08
C SER A 15 -3.36 -1.64 -5.56
N ILE A 16 -2.04 -1.52 -5.46
CA ILE A 16 -1.18 -2.54 -4.84
C ILE A 16 -1.37 -2.51 -3.32
N ALA A 17 -1.26 -1.34 -2.71
CA ALA A 17 -1.38 -1.17 -1.26
C ALA A 17 -2.75 -1.65 -0.74
N LEU A 18 -3.84 -1.39 -1.46
CA LEU A 18 -5.19 -1.84 -1.09
C LEU A 18 -5.33 -3.34 -0.82
N LYS A 19 -4.44 -4.16 -1.35
CA LYS A 19 -4.48 -5.62 -1.16
C LYS A 19 -4.20 -6.06 0.29
N ALA A 20 -3.55 -5.21 1.09
CA ALA A 20 -3.35 -5.44 2.52
C ALA A 20 -4.31 -4.63 3.41
N VAL A 21 -5.36 -4.04 2.84
CA VAL A 21 -6.41 -3.41 3.64
C VAL A 21 -7.45 -4.47 4.01
N PRO A 22 -7.71 -4.71 5.29
CA PRO A 22 -8.64 -5.74 5.71
C PRO A 22 -10.08 -5.42 5.27
N SER A 23 -10.84 -6.45 4.92
CA SER A 23 -12.26 -6.29 4.57
C SER A 23 -13.13 -5.98 5.78
N LYS A 24 -12.75 -6.51 6.96
CA LYS A 24 -13.36 -6.26 8.27
C LYS A 24 -12.27 -6.19 9.32
N THR A 25 -12.34 -5.19 10.19
CA THR A 25 -11.41 -5.03 11.31
C THR A 25 -12.09 -4.34 12.48
N THR A 26 -11.61 -4.64 13.68
CA THR A 26 -11.98 -3.92 14.91
C THR A 26 -11.12 -2.67 15.14
N MET A 27 -10.07 -2.49 14.32
CA MET A 27 -9.14 -1.36 14.39
C MET A 27 -9.36 -0.42 13.18
N PRO A 28 -10.11 0.68 13.32
CA PRO A 28 -10.44 1.55 12.18
C PRO A 28 -9.23 2.19 11.48
N ILE A 29 -8.07 2.21 12.12
CA ILE A 29 -6.83 2.73 11.50
C ILE A 29 -6.31 1.81 10.40
N LEU A 30 -6.60 0.51 10.46
CA LEU A 30 -6.19 -0.47 9.44
C LEU A 30 -7.02 -0.39 8.16
N GLU A 31 -8.17 0.28 8.18
CA GLU A 31 -8.93 0.61 6.96
C GLU A 31 -8.28 1.76 6.18
N CYS A 32 -7.28 2.39 6.77
CA CYS A 32 -6.58 3.53 6.17
C CYS A 32 -5.33 3.08 5.40
N ILE A 33 -4.97 3.89 4.43
CA ILE A 33 -3.64 3.91 3.80
C ILE A 33 -2.83 5.03 4.45
N LEU A 34 -1.68 4.67 4.99
CA LEU A 34 -0.71 5.66 5.48
C LEU A 34 0.04 6.25 4.29
N MET A 35 0.02 7.55 4.19
CA MET A 35 0.81 8.34 3.25
C MET A 35 1.92 9.02 4.03
N ASP A 36 3.16 8.68 3.75
CA ASP A 36 4.35 9.21 4.41
C ASP A 36 5.27 9.89 3.39
N ALA A 37 5.45 11.19 3.56
CA ALA A 37 6.35 12.04 2.80
C ALA A 37 7.34 12.77 3.74
N THR A 38 7.73 12.14 4.85
CA THR A 38 8.67 12.73 5.82
C THR A 38 10.12 12.62 5.36
N THR A 39 10.42 11.63 4.53
CA THR A 39 11.73 11.44 3.89
C THR A 39 11.76 12.11 2.52
N ASN A 40 12.68 11.70 1.65
CA ASN A 40 12.75 12.16 0.26
C ASN A 40 11.96 11.24 -0.70
N GLN A 41 11.15 10.34 -0.15
CA GLN A 41 10.30 9.42 -0.90
C GLN A 41 8.87 9.55 -0.41
N ILE A 42 7.92 9.41 -1.33
CA ILE A 42 6.50 9.28 -1.00
C ILE A 42 6.21 7.79 -0.85
N LYS A 43 5.81 7.38 0.35
CA LYS A 43 5.50 5.99 0.66
C LYS A 43 4.04 5.82 1.02
N PHE A 44 3.44 4.76 0.52
CA PHE A 44 2.12 4.32 0.94
C PHE A 44 2.23 2.98 1.64
N THR A 45 1.68 2.89 2.84
CA THR A 45 1.72 1.68 3.66
C THR A 45 0.31 1.28 4.07
N THR A 46 0.01 0.00 3.96
CA THR A 46 -1.21 -0.63 4.49
C THR A 46 -0.85 -1.93 5.16
N ASN A 47 -1.62 -2.38 6.13
CA ASN A 47 -1.46 -3.71 6.71
C ASN A 47 -2.77 -4.19 7.36
N ASP A 48 -2.88 -5.49 7.59
CA ASP A 48 -3.97 -6.15 8.31
C ASP A 48 -3.51 -6.85 9.60
N MET A 49 -2.31 -6.51 10.08
CA MET A 49 -1.57 -7.10 11.21
C MET A 49 -0.89 -8.44 10.90
N GLU A 50 -1.13 -9.04 9.75
CA GLU A 50 -0.45 -10.27 9.28
C GLU A 50 0.37 -9.99 8.01
N LEU A 51 -0.22 -9.23 7.08
CA LEU A 51 0.39 -8.81 5.83
C LEU A 51 0.51 -7.28 5.79
N GLY A 52 1.70 -6.79 5.49
CA GLY A 52 1.94 -5.37 5.20
C GLY A 52 2.43 -5.16 3.79
N ILE A 53 1.94 -4.11 3.15
CA ILE A 53 2.40 -3.68 1.84
C ILE A 53 2.88 -2.24 1.93
N GLU A 54 4.13 -2.00 1.52
CA GLU A 54 4.69 -0.67 1.32
C GLU A 54 4.96 -0.46 -0.18
N THR A 55 4.52 0.67 -0.71
CA THR A 55 4.80 1.08 -2.09
C THR A 55 5.43 2.45 -2.12
N ILE A 56 6.35 2.66 -3.05
CA ILE A 56 6.96 3.97 -3.32
C ILE A 56 6.24 4.59 -4.52
N VAL A 57 5.93 5.88 -4.40
CA VAL A 57 5.22 6.64 -5.42
C VAL A 57 6.16 7.70 -5.98
N ASP A 58 6.29 7.75 -7.29
CA ASP A 58 7.02 8.82 -7.96
C ASP A 58 6.21 10.11 -7.90
N GLY A 59 6.87 11.18 -7.45
CA GLY A 59 6.23 12.48 -7.32
C GLY A 59 7.13 13.51 -6.65
N THR A 60 6.62 14.72 -6.53
CA THR A 60 7.30 15.85 -5.90
C THR A 60 6.74 16.07 -4.49
N ILE A 61 7.63 16.24 -3.52
CA ILE A 61 7.30 16.62 -2.14
C ILE A 61 7.58 18.11 -2.00
N GLU A 62 6.53 18.92 -1.88
CA GLU A 62 6.66 20.35 -1.60
C GLU A 62 6.66 20.64 -0.10
N GLU A 63 5.82 19.92 0.66
CA GLU A 63 5.78 20.02 2.12
C GLU A 63 5.78 18.60 2.71
N LYS A 64 6.71 18.34 3.59
CA LYS A 64 6.82 17.04 4.29
C LYS A 64 5.65 16.81 5.25
N GLY A 65 5.34 15.56 5.53
CA GLY A 65 4.32 15.18 6.50
C GLY A 65 3.83 13.76 6.33
N LYS A 66 2.87 13.40 7.18
CA LYS A 66 2.34 12.06 7.28
C LYS A 66 0.85 12.10 7.61
N VAL A 67 0.04 11.31 6.94
CA VAL A 67 -1.41 11.23 7.15
C VAL A 67 -1.93 9.84 6.83
N ALA A 68 -2.92 9.37 7.56
CA ALA A 68 -3.66 8.15 7.27
C ALA A 68 -5.05 8.53 6.71
N LEU A 69 -5.38 8.05 5.50
CA LEU A 69 -6.65 8.30 4.81
C LEU A 69 -7.40 7.00 4.62
N ASP A 70 -8.75 7.04 4.60
CA ASP A 70 -9.53 5.87 4.20
C ASP A 70 -9.08 5.38 2.82
N ALA A 71 -8.59 4.15 2.78
CA ALA A 71 -7.93 3.60 1.60
C ALA A 71 -8.89 3.40 0.43
N LYS A 72 -10.12 2.98 0.70
CA LYS A 72 -11.15 2.71 -0.31
C LYS A 72 -11.67 4.02 -0.91
N ILE A 73 -11.98 5.00 -0.05
CA ILE A 73 -12.44 6.33 -0.50
C ILE A 73 -11.34 7.01 -1.32
N PHE A 74 -10.10 6.97 -0.83
CA PHE A 74 -8.96 7.54 -1.54
C PHE A 74 -8.77 6.92 -2.92
N TYR A 75 -8.79 5.58 -3.01
CA TYR A 75 -8.69 4.86 -4.29
C TYR A 75 -9.81 5.24 -5.26
N GLU A 76 -11.07 5.28 -4.80
CA GLU A 76 -12.22 5.61 -5.65
C GLU A 76 -12.13 7.04 -6.22
N ILE A 77 -11.60 7.99 -5.44
CA ILE A 77 -11.36 9.35 -5.90
C ILE A 77 -10.28 9.35 -6.99
N ILE A 78 -9.09 8.77 -6.70
CA ILE A 78 -7.97 8.75 -7.65
C ILE A 78 -8.39 8.07 -8.97
N ARG A 79 -9.13 6.98 -8.89
CA ARG A 79 -9.61 6.23 -10.07
C ARG A 79 -10.45 7.09 -11.01
N ARG A 80 -11.28 8.00 -10.44
CA ARG A 80 -12.25 8.81 -11.20
C ARG A 80 -11.69 10.15 -11.66
N LEU A 81 -10.55 10.58 -11.19
CA LEU A 81 -9.92 11.83 -11.63
C LEU A 81 -9.45 11.75 -13.08
N PRO A 82 -9.30 12.88 -13.79
CA PRO A 82 -8.64 12.95 -15.10
C PRO A 82 -7.21 12.38 -15.06
N ASP A 83 -6.68 12.00 -16.22
CA ASP A 83 -5.30 11.50 -16.34
C ASP A 83 -4.31 12.68 -16.41
N ASN A 84 -4.05 13.26 -15.26
CA ASN A 84 -3.19 14.42 -15.09
C ASN A 84 -2.50 14.38 -13.71
N ASP A 85 -1.69 15.39 -13.40
CA ASP A 85 -1.06 15.53 -12.09
C ASP A 85 -2.10 15.81 -11.00
N ILE A 86 -1.95 15.11 -9.89
CA ILE A 86 -2.80 15.21 -8.71
C ILE A 86 -1.99 15.86 -7.60
N THR A 87 -2.51 16.94 -7.05
CA THR A 87 -1.97 17.57 -5.84
C THR A 87 -2.75 17.09 -4.63
N ILE A 88 -2.05 16.60 -3.61
CA ILE A 88 -2.61 16.22 -2.33
C ILE A 88 -2.01 17.11 -1.26
N ARG A 89 -2.86 17.83 -0.54
CA ARG A 89 -2.48 18.71 0.56
C ARG A 89 -3.21 18.33 1.83
N THR A 90 -2.51 18.26 2.95
CA THR A 90 -3.14 18.06 4.26
C THR A 90 -3.00 19.29 5.13
N ASP A 91 -4.01 19.54 5.96
CA ASP A 91 -4.01 20.58 6.99
C ASP A 91 -3.58 20.03 8.36
N ASP A 92 -3.56 20.89 9.36
CA ASP A 92 -3.18 20.54 10.75
C ASP A 92 -4.21 19.65 11.46
N LYS A 93 -5.40 19.47 10.87
CA LYS A 93 -6.45 18.57 11.34
C LYS A 93 -6.45 17.24 10.59
N TYR A 94 -5.39 16.96 9.84
CA TYR A 94 -5.24 15.78 8.99
C TYR A 94 -6.26 15.66 7.85
N SER A 95 -7.04 16.70 7.56
CA SER A 95 -7.93 16.70 6.39
C SER A 95 -7.12 16.83 5.11
N ALA A 96 -7.32 15.90 4.18
CA ALA A 96 -6.65 15.89 2.89
C ALA A 96 -7.52 16.54 1.81
N THR A 97 -6.99 17.54 1.13
CA THR A 97 -7.56 18.11 -0.08
C THR A 97 -6.83 17.53 -1.29
N ILE A 98 -7.57 16.89 -2.18
CA ILE A 98 -7.08 16.28 -3.41
C ILE A 98 -7.59 17.12 -4.57
N THR A 99 -6.68 17.63 -5.39
CA THR A 99 -7.01 18.47 -6.55
C THR A 99 -6.40 17.93 -7.83
N CYS A 100 -7.18 17.92 -8.89
CA CYS A 100 -6.74 17.60 -10.24
C CYS A 100 -7.54 18.45 -11.21
N GLU A 101 -6.89 19.34 -11.95
CA GLU A 101 -7.54 20.34 -12.80
C GLU A 101 -8.62 21.15 -12.03
N LYS A 102 -9.89 21.02 -12.45
CA LYS A 102 -11.05 21.67 -11.81
C LYS A 102 -11.68 20.82 -10.69
N ALA A 103 -11.29 19.54 -10.58
CA ALA A 103 -11.84 18.66 -9.57
C ALA A 103 -11.14 18.88 -8.22
N LYS A 104 -11.94 18.96 -7.15
CA LYS A 104 -11.47 19.12 -5.79
C LYS A 104 -12.28 18.23 -4.85
N PHE A 105 -11.58 17.42 -4.06
CA PHE A 105 -12.17 16.53 -3.05
C PHE A 105 -11.51 16.77 -1.70
N ASN A 106 -12.29 16.61 -0.64
CA ASN A 106 -11.78 16.65 0.73
C ASN A 106 -12.10 15.32 1.41
N ILE A 107 -11.10 14.74 2.05
CA ILE A 107 -11.22 13.49 2.82
C ILE A 107 -10.76 13.78 4.24
N PRO A 108 -11.55 13.47 5.27
CA PRO A 108 -11.06 13.48 6.64
C PRO A 108 -10.00 12.41 6.80
N GLY A 109 -8.88 12.75 7.39
CA GLY A 109 -7.78 11.84 7.70
C GLY A 109 -7.61 11.66 9.20
N LYS A 110 -6.63 10.85 9.53
CA LYS A 110 -6.16 10.60 10.91
C LYS A 110 -4.68 10.90 10.99
N SER A 111 -4.17 11.10 12.21
CA SER A 111 -2.74 11.21 12.43
C SER A 111 -2.01 9.99 11.87
N GLY A 112 -0.96 10.22 11.07
CA GLY A 112 -0.11 9.14 10.60
C GLY A 112 0.73 8.51 11.72
N GLU A 113 0.87 9.18 12.87
CA GLU A 113 1.57 8.63 14.04
C GLU A 113 0.77 7.51 14.71
N ASP A 114 -0.55 7.53 14.59
CA ASP A 114 -1.43 6.50 15.15
C ASP A 114 -1.49 5.23 14.30
N PHE A 115 -0.82 5.22 13.15
CA PHE A 115 -0.83 4.07 12.26
C PHE A 115 -0.04 2.91 12.85
N ALA A 116 -0.69 1.75 12.96
CA ALA A 116 -0.07 0.53 13.45
C ALA A 116 0.87 -0.07 12.39
N TYR A 117 2.15 -0.14 12.68
CA TYR A 117 3.13 -0.78 11.82
C TYR A 117 3.28 -2.26 12.16
N LEU A 118 3.58 -3.07 11.16
CA LEU A 118 4.12 -4.42 11.41
C LEU A 118 5.51 -4.32 12.04
N PRO A 119 5.89 -5.30 12.89
CA PRO A 119 7.25 -5.36 13.41
C PRO A 119 8.28 -5.33 12.28
N MET A 120 9.38 -4.63 12.49
CA MET A 120 10.50 -4.67 11.54
C MET A 120 11.06 -6.09 11.50
N ILE A 121 11.10 -6.64 10.29
CA ILE A 121 11.76 -7.94 10.05
C ILE A 121 13.27 -7.66 9.92
N GLU A 122 14.05 -8.35 10.72
CA GLU A 122 15.51 -8.33 10.56
C GLU A 122 15.86 -8.89 9.17
N LYS A 123 16.65 -8.11 8.43
CA LYS A 123 17.07 -8.50 7.08
C LYS A 123 18.41 -9.22 7.18
N ASP A 124 18.34 -10.53 7.28
CA ASP A 124 19.51 -11.39 7.17
C ASP A 124 19.98 -11.52 5.70
N GLU A 125 20.49 -12.63 5.29
CA GLU A 125 20.99 -12.84 3.93
C GLU A 125 19.84 -12.78 2.90
N PRO A 126 19.87 -11.84 1.92
CA PRO A 126 18.82 -11.73 0.92
C PRO A 126 18.91 -12.86 -0.11
N LEU A 127 17.79 -13.47 -0.42
CA LEU A 127 17.65 -14.32 -1.61
C LEU A 127 17.29 -13.45 -2.82
N THR A 128 18.10 -13.56 -3.88
CA THR A 128 17.81 -12.89 -5.15
C THR A 128 17.29 -13.89 -6.17
N ILE A 129 16.08 -13.65 -6.66
CA ILE A 129 15.44 -14.46 -7.71
C ILE A 129 14.93 -13.54 -8.81
N SER A 130 14.95 -13.99 -10.07
CA SER A 130 14.38 -13.19 -11.15
C SER A 130 12.85 -13.09 -11.02
N GLN A 131 12.30 -11.93 -11.36
CA GLN A 131 10.85 -11.72 -11.33
C GLN A 131 10.10 -12.74 -12.22
N TYR A 132 10.68 -13.09 -13.37
CA TYR A 132 10.11 -14.10 -14.27
C TYR A 132 10.04 -15.47 -13.59
N THR A 133 11.13 -15.91 -12.98
CA THR A 133 11.20 -17.21 -12.29
C THR A 133 10.21 -17.28 -11.14
N LEU A 134 10.16 -16.24 -10.29
CA LEU A 134 9.21 -16.18 -9.18
C LEU A 134 7.75 -16.24 -9.66
N LYS A 135 7.43 -15.47 -10.71
CA LYS A 135 6.09 -15.47 -11.31
C LYS A 135 5.69 -16.85 -11.85
N GLU A 136 6.62 -17.55 -12.53
CA GLU A 136 6.33 -18.89 -13.06
C GLU A 136 6.16 -19.92 -11.93
N MET A 137 6.95 -19.87 -10.88
CA MET A 137 6.80 -20.73 -9.71
C MET A 137 5.41 -20.56 -9.07
N ILE A 138 5.01 -19.33 -8.81
CA ILE A 138 3.68 -19.02 -8.25
C ILE A 138 2.59 -19.50 -9.22
N ARG A 139 2.71 -19.23 -10.52
CA ARG A 139 1.71 -19.64 -11.51
C ARG A 139 1.49 -21.15 -11.58
N GLN A 140 2.55 -21.93 -11.33
CA GLN A 140 2.48 -23.40 -11.37
C GLN A 140 1.86 -24.01 -10.11
N THR A 141 1.70 -23.28 -9.03
CA THR A 141 1.26 -23.78 -7.74
C THR A 141 -0.03 -23.12 -7.23
N ILE A 142 -0.31 -21.88 -7.64
CA ILE A 142 -1.42 -21.07 -7.11
C ILE A 142 -2.81 -21.73 -7.28
N PHE A 143 -2.98 -22.61 -8.24
CA PHE A 143 -4.26 -23.30 -8.45
C PHE A 143 -4.61 -24.28 -7.31
N SER A 144 -3.63 -24.69 -6.51
CA SER A 144 -3.80 -25.65 -5.40
C SER A 144 -4.17 -25.00 -4.07
N ILE A 145 -4.12 -23.67 -3.96
CA ILE A 145 -4.49 -22.96 -2.74
C ILE A 145 -6.01 -22.95 -2.54
N ALA A 146 -6.46 -23.02 -1.29
CA ALA A 146 -7.87 -22.88 -0.97
C ALA A 146 -8.32 -21.42 -1.11
N VAL A 147 -9.49 -21.21 -1.73
CA VAL A 147 -10.04 -19.84 -1.92
C VAL A 147 -10.77 -19.35 -0.67
N ASN A 148 -11.47 -20.27 0.03
CA ASN A 148 -12.21 -19.98 1.25
C ASN A 148 -11.98 -21.14 2.23
N GLU A 149 -11.06 -20.97 3.16
CA GLU A 149 -10.73 -21.98 4.16
C GLU A 149 -10.62 -21.31 5.55
N ASN A 150 -11.12 -22.00 6.58
CA ASN A 150 -10.99 -21.54 7.96
C ASN A 150 -9.54 -21.61 8.46
N ASN A 151 -8.74 -22.53 7.90
CA ASN A 151 -7.32 -22.60 8.14
C ASN A 151 -6.58 -21.72 7.14
N LYS A 152 -6.13 -20.53 7.57
CA LYS A 152 -5.43 -19.56 6.74
C LYS A 152 -4.16 -20.11 6.08
N LEU A 153 -3.49 -21.10 6.68
CA LEU A 153 -2.31 -21.73 6.06
C LEU A 153 -2.62 -22.37 4.70
N MET A 154 -3.85 -22.85 4.51
CA MET A 154 -4.28 -23.45 3.26
C MET A 154 -4.55 -22.43 2.14
N THR A 155 -4.61 -21.15 2.48
CA THR A 155 -4.79 -20.05 1.51
C THR A 155 -3.48 -19.41 1.06
N GLY A 156 -2.35 -19.97 1.48
CA GLY A 156 -1.01 -19.50 1.14
C GLY A 156 -0.16 -20.55 0.43
N GLU A 157 0.94 -20.10 -0.11
CA GLU A 157 2.00 -20.95 -0.68
C GLU A 157 3.20 -20.98 0.26
N LEU A 158 3.78 -22.15 0.49
CA LEU A 158 4.99 -22.31 1.27
C LEU A 158 6.22 -22.09 0.37
N PHE A 159 7.06 -21.14 0.74
CA PHE A 159 8.39 -20.98 0.15
C PHE A 159 9.42 -21.65 1.05
N GLU A 160 10.06 -22.70 0.55
CA GLU A 160 11.13 -23.39 1.25
C GLU A 160 12.46 -23.11 0.52
N ILE A 161 13.48 -22.67 1.27
CA ILE A 161 14.80 -22.35 0.72
C ILE A 161 15.79 -23.30 1.36
N LYS A 162 16.35 -24.23 0.55
CA LYS A 162 17.39 -25.17 0.97
C LYS A 162 18.58 -25.07 0.03
N ASP A 163 19.78 -25.03 0.58
CA ASP A 163 21.05 -25.09 -0.17
C ASP A 163 21.11 -24.15 -1.39
N ARG A 164 20.61 -22.90 -1.23
CA ARG A 164 20.47 -21.91 -2.31
C ARG A 164 19.53 -22.33 -3.45
N LYS A 165 18.71 -23.34 -3.26
CA LYS A 165 17.62 -23.74 -4.16
C LYS A 165 16.29 -23.44 -3.51
N SER A 166 15.38 -22.86 -4.27
CA SER A 166 14.01 -22.59 -3.81
C SER A 166 13.08 -23.70 -4.27
N VAL A 167 12.22 -24.17 -3.39
CA VAL A 167 11.11 -25.07 -3.70
C VAL A 167 9.83 -24.37 -3.26
N VAL A 168 8.84 -24.39 -4.12
CA VAL A 168 7.50 -23.80 -3.86
C VAL A 168 6.47 -24.91 -3.86
#